data_5af6936998aecfe4236391eefbaba0a1
#
_entry.id   5af6936998aecfe4236391eefbaba0a1
#
_cell.length_a   1.000
_cell.length_b   1.000
_cell.length_c   1.000
_cell.angle_alpha   90.00
_cell.angle_beta   90.00
_cell.angle_gamma   90.00
#
_symmetry.space_group_name_H-M   'P 1'
#
loop_
_entity.id
_entity.type
_entity.pdbx_description
1 polymer ?
#
loop_
_entity_poly.entity_id
_entity_poly.type
_entity_poly.pdbx_seq_one_letter_code
_entity_poly.pdbx_strand_id
1 'polypeptide(L)'
;MEILLTDVEVRVLGSLVEKDATTPDYYPLSLNALVNACNQKSNRDPFMSLDENTVRDALSSLQEKRLAGPVNSADSRVTKYEHRMQEVYNFSRGENAVLCVLLLRGPQTPGELRGRTERLHRFNDLDEVQFALQRLMQREPPLAKVLPRQPGTKESRYVHLLSGDVEGAPAPLSTHAASGGDASLDRIEELEKNVILLRREIENLKQQFATFRKQFE
;
A
#
# COMPACT_ATOMS: atom_id res chain seq x y z
N MET A 1 -20.64 -16.49 -4.97
CA MET A 1 -20.80 -15.83 -3.66
C MET A 1 -20.01 -14.54 -3.74
N GLU A 2 -20.66 -13.41 -3.58
CA GLU A 2 -19.99 -12.11 -3.66
C GLU A 2 -19.20 -11.90 -2.35
N ILE A 3 -17.89 -11.68 -2.49
CA ILE A 3 -17.01 -11.48 -1.33
C ILE A 3 -16.98 -9.98 -1.04
N LEU A 4 -17.52 -9.58 0.11
CA LEU A 4 -17.47 -8.21 0.59
C LEU A 4 -16.48 -8.11 1.75
N LEU A 5 -15.54 -7.17 1.65
CA LEU A 5 -14.51 -6.89 2.63
C LEU A 5 -14.74 -5.56 3.34
N THR A 6 -14.50 -5.54 4.63
CA THR A 6 -14.41 -4.28 5.40
C THR A 6 -13.10 -3.56 5.08
N ASP A 7 -13.01 -2.27 5.42
CA ASP A 7 -11.79 -1.48 5.20
C ASP A 7 -10.56 -2.07 5.90
N VAL A 8 -10.76 -2.68 7.07
CA VAL A 8 -9.68 -3.36 7.81
C VAL A 8 -9.24 -4.62 7.08
N GLU A 9 -10.17 -5.44 6.59
CA GLU A 9 -9.85 -6.63 5.80
C GLU A 9 -9.14 -6.30 4.51
N VAL A 10 -9.56 -5.23 3.83
CA VAL A 10 -8.89 -4.69 2.62
C VAL A 10 -7.44 -4.31 2.95
N ARG A 11 -7.22 -3.60 4.07
CA ARG A 11 -5.89 -3.21 4.51
C ARG A 11 -5.01 -4.41 4.84
N VAL A 12 -5.52 -5.39 5.56
CA VAL A 12 -4.81 -6.61 5.94
C VAL A 12 -4.45 -7.43 4.69
N LEU A 13 -5.42 -7.68 3.82
CA LEU A 13 -5.22 -8.43 2.58
C LEU A 13 -4.22 -7.74 1.65
N GLY A 14 -4.40 -6.43 1.40
CA GLY A 14 -3.48 -5.64 0.58
C GLY A 14 -2.05 -5.63 1.14
N SER A 15 -1.91 -5.60 2.48
CA SER A 15 -0.59 -5.67 3.13
C SER A 15 0.09 -7.02 2.95
N LEU A 16 -0.66 -8.13 3.03
CA LEU A 16 -0.14 -9.47 2.75
C LEU A 16 0.34 -9.57 1.30
N VAL A 17 -0.49 -9.16 0.33
CA VAL A 17 -0.16 -9.17 -1.10
C VAL A 17 1.07 -8.32 -1.41
N GLU A 18 1.17 -7.11 -0.82
CA GLU A 18 2.33 -6.26 -0.99
C GLU A 18 3.61 -6.92 -0.49
N LYS A 19 3.58 -7.52 0.71
CA LYS A 19 4.78 -8.10 1.32
C LYS A 19 5.24 -9.39 0.66
N ASP A 20 4.33 -10.19 0.15
CA ASP A 20 4.67 -11.33 -0.70
C ASP A 20 5.53 -10.91 -1.92
N ALA A 21 5.12 -9.85 -2.59
CA ALA A 21 5.83 -9.36 -3.78
C ALA A 21 7.11 -8.56 -3.47
N THR A 22 7.12 -7.74 -2.39
CA THR A 22 8.20 -6.77 -2.13
C THR A 22 9.26 -7.26 -1.16
N THR A 23 8.92 -8.19 -0.28
CA THR A 23 9.82 -8.74 0.75
C THR A 23 9.62 -10.25 0.92
N PRO A 24 9.82 -11.07 -0.14
CA PRO A 24 9.53 -12.50 -0.12
C PRO A 24 10.36 -13.27 0.94
N ASP A 25 11.57 -12.82 1.25
CA ASP A 25 12.42 -13.45 2.27
C ASP A 25 11.83 -13.39 3.68
N TYR A 26 10.94 -12.42 3.94
CA TYR A 26 10.24 -12.24 5.22
C TYR A 26 8.78 -12.72 5.18
N TYR A 27 8.34 -13.27 4.06
CA TYR A 27 6.99 -13.80 3.88
C TYR A 27 6.99 -15.33 4.06
N PRO A 28 5.97 -15.95 4.65
CA PRO A 28 4.75 -15.38 5.26
C PRO A 28 5.00 -14.56 6.55
N LEU A 29 4.05 -13.67 6.90
CA LEU A 29 4.20 -12.71 7.98
C LEU A 29 3.71 -13.24 9.33
N SER A 30 4.45 -12.95 10.42
CA SER A 30 3.89 -13.06 11.78
C SER A 30 2.81 -11.98 11.99
N LEU A 31 1.94 -12.17 13.00
CA LEU A 31 0.90 -11.19 13.32
C LEU A 31 1.49 -9.81 13.60
N ASN A 32 2.54 -9.70 14.39
CA ASN A 32 3.21 -8.43 14.67
C ASN A 32 3.78 -7.77 13.40
N ALA A 33 4.42 -8.54 12.51
CA ALA A 33 4.90 -8.02 11.23
C ALA A 33 3.76 -7.51 10.34
N LEU A 34 2.61 -8.19 10.36
CA LEU A 34 1.42 -7.78 9.62
C LEU A 34 0.80 -6.50 10.20
N VAL A 35 0.67 -6.37 11.53
CA VAL A 35 0.22 -5.13 12.18
C VAL A 35 1.10 -3.95 11.76
N ASN A 36 2.42 -4.13 11.80
CA ASN A 36 3.37 -3.12 11.35
C ASN A 36 3.20 -2.78 9.85
N ALA A 37 2.95 -3.79 9.01
CA ALA A 37 2.70 -3.59 7.58
C ALA A 37 1.40 -2.83 7.32
N CYS A 38 0.33 -3.09 8.08
CA CYS A 38 -0.95 -2.37 7.97
C CYS A 38 -0.83 -0.89 8.37
N ASN A 39 -0.02 -0.59 9.38
CA ASN A 39 0.14 0.73 9.99
C ASN A 39 1.28 1.56 9.37
N GLN A 40 1.85 1.15 8.23
CA GLN A 40 2.87 1.93 7.56
C GLN A 40 2.35 3.33 7.21
N LYS A 41 3.18 4.36 7.44
CA LYS A 41 2.85 5.76 7.09
C LYS A 41 2.92 6.05 5.59
N SER A 42 3.69 5.25 4.85
CA SER A 42 3.84 5.37 3.40
C SER A 42 3.08 4.27 2.67
N ASN A 43 2.65 4.55 1.44
CA ASN A 43 1.94 3.61 0.57
C ASN A 43 0.61 3.08 1.14
N ARG A 44 -0.05 3.87 1.99
CA ARG A 44 -1.36 3.60 2.59
C ARG A 44 -2.23 4.84 2.50
N ASP A 45 -3.47 4.67 2.03
CA ASP A 45 -4.47 5.73 1.99
C ASP A 45 -5.85 5.07 2.22
N PRO A 46 -6.59 5.45 3.29
CA PRO A 46 -6.17 6.33 4.37
C PRO A 46 -5.10 5.72 5.30
N PHE A 47 -4.38 6.54 6.07
CA PHE A 47 -3.56 6.03 7.16
C PHE A 47 -4.45 5.38 8.23
N MET A 48 -4.05 4.21 8.73
CA MET A 48 -4.74 3.51 9.81
C MET A 48 -3.78 3.23 10.96
N SER A 49 -4.33 3.15 12.18
CA SER A 49 -3.61 2.72 13.38
C SER A 49 -4.38 1.55 13.99
N LEU A 50 -4.11 0.35 13.46
CA LEU A 50 -4.78 -0.89 13.85
C LEU A 50 -4.00 -1.56 14.99
N ASP A 51 -4.72 -2.05 15.98
CA ASP A 51 -4.14 -2.90 17.03
C ASP A 51 -4.09 -4.38 16.60
N GLU A 52 -3.43 -5.19 17.42
CA GLU A 52 -3.24 -6.62 17.14
C GLU A 52 -4.57 -7.38 17.10
N ASN A 53 -5.53 -7.05 17.96
CA ASN A 53 -6.82 -7.75 18.02
C ASN A 53 -7.63 -7.45 16.76
N THR A 54 -7.70 -6.19 16.35
CA THR A 54 -8.38 -5.77 15.11
C THR A 54 -7.81 -6.49 13.88
N VAL A 55 -6.48 -6.64 13.78
CA VAL A 55 -5.84 -7.35 12.67
C VAL A 55 -6.10 -8.87 12.76
N ARG A 56 -6.14 -9.44 13.97
CA ARG A 56 -6.45 -10.85 14.20
C ARG A 56 -7.88 -11.19 13.79
N ASP A 57 -8.84 -10.35 14.15
CA ASP A 57 -10.25 -10.53 13.78
C ASP A 57 -10.44 -10.45 12.26
N ALA A 58 -9.78 -9.49 11.61
CA ALA A 58 -9.78 -9.38 10.16
C ALA A 58 -9.15 -10.60 9.47
N LEU A 59 -8.04 -11.14 10.02
CA LEU A 59 -7.45 -12.39 9.52
C LEU A 59 -8.40 -13.57 9.64
N SER A 60 -9.11 -13.70 10.75
CA SER A 60 -10.09 -14.76 10.97
C SER A 60 -11.22 -14.69 9.94
N SER A 61 -11.76 -13.50 9.70
CA SER A 61 -12.77 -13.29 8.67
C SER A 61 -12.24 -13.54 7.25
N LEU A 62 -11.01 -13.11 6.94
CA LEU A 62 -10.37 -13.41 5.65
C LEU A 62 -10.12 -14.91 5.46
N GLN A 63 -9.87 -15.66 6.54
CA GLN A 63 -9.73 -17.11 6.50
C GLN A 63 -11.06 -17.79 6.19
N GLU A 64 -12.17 -17.34 6.78
CA GLU A 64 -13.52 -17.82 6.44
C GLU A 64 -13.87 -17.57 4.97
N LYS A 65 -13.45 -16.41 4.45
CA LYS A 65 -13.57 -16.02 3.04
C LYS A 65 -12.55 -16.70 2.11
N ARG A 66 -11.64 -17.52 2.66
CA ARG A 66 -10.55 -18.23 1.95
C ARG A 66 -9.56 -17.32 1.23
N LEU A 67 -9.44 -16.06 1.64
CA LEU A 67 -8.55 -15.06 1.02
C LEU A 67 -7.19 -14.96 1.73
N ALA A 68 -7.10 -15.39 2.97
CA ALA A 68 -5.86 -15.49 3.73
C ALA A 68 -5.93 -16.68 4.69
N GLY A 69 -4.82 -17.08 5.26
CA GLY A 69 -4.80 -18.14 6.25
C GLY A 69 -3.46 -18.33 6.94
N PRO A 70 -3.45 -19.11 8.04
CA PRO A 70 -2.22 -19.45 8.72
C PRO A 70 -1.40 -20.45 7.91
N VAL A 71 -0.08 -20.31 8.00
CA VAL A 71 0.91 -21.27 7.51
C VAL A 71 1.61 -21.87 8.72
N ASN A 72 1.46 -23.16 8.90
CA ASN A 72 2.14 -23.90 9.95
C ASN A 72 3.44 -24.47 9.35
N SER A 73 4.57 -23.87 9.69
CA SER A 73 5.88 -24.47 9.45
C SER A 73 6.27 -25.29 10.68
N ALA A 74 6.69 -26.53 10.47
CA ALA A 74 7.13 -27.43 11.55
C ALA A 74 8.31 -26.83 12.37
N ASP A 75 9.07 -25.92 11.75
CA ASP A 75 10.23 -25.27 12.36
C ASP A 75 9.94 -23.91 13.02
N SER A 76 8.71 -23.40 12.92
CA SER A 76 8.35 -22.10 13.46
C SER A 76 7.46 -22.19 14.68
N ARG A 77 7.92 -21.61 15.81
CA ARG A 77 7.10 -21.47 17.03
C ARG A 77 6.03 -20.38 16.94
N VAL A 78 6.06 -19.57 15.90
CA VAL A 78 5.15 -18.44 15.69
C VAL A 78 4.31 -18.72 14.45
N THR A 79 2.99 -18.64 14.60
CA THR A 79 2.05 -18.71 13.47
C THR A 79 2.31 -17.56 12.50
N LYS A 80 2.47 -17.90 11.23
CA LYS A 80 2.59 -16.96 10.13
C LYS A 80 1.35 -16.97 9.26
N TYR A 81 1.12 -15.91 8.51
CA TYR A 81 -0.07 -15.73 7.69
C TYR A 81 0.32 -15.39 6.25
N GLU A 82 -0.43 -15.93 5.32
CA GLU A 82 -0.30 -15.67 3.88
C GLU A 82 -1.64 -15.33 3.26
N HIS A 83 -1.61 -14.63 2.11
CA HIS A 83 -2.80 -14.47 1.27
C HIS A 83 -2.98 -15.68 0.35
N ARG A 84 -4.23 -15.91 -0.10
CA ARG A 84 -4.59 -16.97 -1.04
C ARG A 84 -5.24 -16.41 -2.31
N MET A 85 -4.93 -15.17 -2.66
CA MET A 85 -5.49 -14.49 -3.81
C MET A 85 -5.21 -15.22 -5.12
N GLN A 86 -4.03 -15.85 -5.22
CA GLN A 86 -3.66 -16.62 -6.40
C GLN A 86 -4.49 -17.89 -6.56
N GLU A 87 -4.80 -18.58 -5.46
CA GLU A 87 -5.63 -19.78 -5.46
C GLU A 87 -7.08 -19.48 -5.86
N VAL A 88 -7.61 -18.34 -5.38
CA VAL A 88 -9.01 -17.95 -5.59
C VAL A 88 -9.23 -17.33 -6.98
N TYR A 89 -8.29 -16.48 -7.42
CA TYR A 89 -8.51 -15.65 -8.60
C TYR A 89 -7.58 -15.94 -9.77
N ASN A 90 -6.47 -16.64 -9.55
CA ASN A 90 -5.44 -16.93 -10.56
C ASN A 90 -5.03 -15.68 -11.36
N PHE A 91 -4.57 -14.65 -10.63
CA PHE A 91 -4.13 -13.38 -11.21
C PHE A 91 -2.82 -13.50 -11.98
N SER A 92 -2.66 -12.74 -13.06
CA SER A 92 -1.35 -12.40 -13.56
C SER A 92 -0.61 -11.49 -12.57
N ARG A 93 0.71 -11.40 -12.67
CA ARG A 93 1.51 -10.50 -11.81
C ARG A 93 1.06 -9.04 -11.92
N GLY A 94 0.70 -8.60 -13.13
CA GLY A 94 0.19 -7.25 -13.37
C GLY A 94 -1.16 -7.00 -12.72
N GLU A 95 -2.13 -7.93 -12.84
CA GLU A 95 -3.44 -7.83 -12.17
C GLU A 95 -3.28 -7.77 -10.66
N ASN A 96 -2.43 -8.62 -10.09
CA ASN A 96 -2.16 -8.65 -8.65
C ASN A 96 -1.54 -7.34 -8.16
N ALA A 97 -0.58 -6.77 -8.90
CA ALA A 97 0.06 -5.51 -8.57
C ALA A 97 -0.93 -4.32 -8.61
N VAL A 98 -1.75 -4.24 -9.67
CA VAL A 98 -2.79 -3.19 -9.81
C VAL A 98 -3.79 -3.29 -8.66
N LEU A 99 -4.32 -4.49 -8.40
CA LEU A 99 -5.30 -4.70 -7.33
C LEU A 99 -4.70 -4.38 -5.96
N CYS A 100 -3.46 -4.79 -5.68
CA CYS A 100 -2.75 -4.46 -4.46
C CYS A 100 -2.68 -2.94 -4.20
N VAL A 101 -2.33 -2.15 -5.22
CA VAL A 101 -2.28 -0.69 -5.09
C VAL A 101 -3.66 -0.11 -4.86
N LEU A 102 -4.71 -0.61 -5.55
CA LEU A 102 -6.09 -0.17 -5.32
C LEU A 102 -6.58 -0.49 -3.91
N LEU A 103 -6.24 -1.65 -3.36
CA LEU A 103 -6.58 -2.04 -1.98
C LEU A 103 -5.90 -1.16 -0.94
N LEU A 104 -4.65 -0.78 -1.16
CA LEU A 104 -3.86 -0.05 -0.17
C LEU A 104 -4.01 1.46 -0.26
N ARG A 105 -4.36 2.00 -1.43
CA ARG A 105 -4.37 3.44 -1.71
C ARG A 105 -5.67 3.97 -2.27
N GLY A 106 -6.71 3.12 -2.39
CA GLY A 106 -8.00 3.55 -2.93
C GLY A 106 -7.94 3.91 -4.43
N PRO A 107 -8.82 4.81 -4.90
CA PRO A 107 -8.95 5.13 -6.32
C PRO A 107 -7.70 5.73 -6.96
N GLN A 108 -7.26 5.17 -8.11
CA GLN A 108 -6.04 5.56 -8.82
C GLN A 108 -6.28 5.79 -10.31
N THR A 109 -5.52 6.70 -10.93
CA THR A 109 -5.42 6.81 -12.39
C THR A 109 -4.45 5.76 -12.95
N PRO A 110 -4.49 5.42 -14.26
CA PRO A 110 -3.52 4.50 -14.87
C PRO A 110 -2.07 4.98 -14.72
N GLY A 111 -1.83 6.30 -14.81
CA GLY A 111 -0.51 6.88 -14.60
C GLY A 111 0.01 6.70 -13.17
N GLU A 112 -0.86 6.91 -12.16
CA GLU A 112 -0.54 6.64 -10.74
C GLU A 112 -0.28 5.16 -10.49
N LEU A 113 -1.06 4.25 -11.07
CA LEU A 113 -0.87 2.82 -10.96
C LEU A 113 0.48 2.40 -11.52
N ARG A 114 0.85 2.85 -12.73
CA ARG A 114 2.15 2.54 -13.33
C ARG A 114 3.31 2.88 -12.39
N GLY A 115 3.32 4.08 -11.83
CA GLY A 115 4.39 4.51 -10.92
C GLY A 115 4.39 3.79 -9.58
N ARG A 116 3.20 3.48 -9.03
CA ARG A 116 3.04 2.88 -7.69
C ARG A 116 3.21 1.36 -7.66
N THR A 117 3.08 0.70 -8.80
CA THR A 117 3.29 -0.75 -8.94
C THR A 117 4.75 -1.14 -9.19
N GLU A 118 5.67 -0.22 -9.44
CA GLU A 118 7.04 -0.50 -9.89
C GLU A 118 7.79 -1.52 -9.02
N ARG A 119 7.55 -1.53 -7.71
CA ARG A 119 8.15 -2.50 -6.78
C ARG A 119 7.44 -3.85 -6.74
N LEU A 120 6.20 -3.94 -7.23
CA LEU A 120 5.38 -5.15 -7.29
C LEU A 120 5.49 -5.82 -8.65
N HIS A 121 5.30 -5.02 -9.69
CA HIS A 121 5.39 -5.37 -11.10
C HIS A 121 5.68 -4.12 -11.93
N ARG A 122 6.71 -4.17 -12.77
CA ARG A 122 7.06 -3.06 -13.65
C ARG A 122 6.31 -3.19 -14.96
N PHE A 123 5.45 -2.22 -15.26
CA PHE A 123 4.79 -2.09 -16.55
C PHE A 123 5.64 -1.29 -17.52
N ASN A 124 5.75 -1.73 -18.76
CA ASN A 124 6.52 -1.04 -19.79
C ASN A 124 5.85 0.28 -20.21
N ASP A 125 4.54 0.26 -20.36
CA ASP A 125 3.73 1.39 -20.80
C ASP A 125 2.37 1.47 -20.07
N LEU A 126 1.55 2.44 -20.44
CA LEU A 126 0.21 2.62 -19.88
C LEU A 126 -0.81 1.60 -20.44
N ASP A 127 -0.55 1.08 -21.63
CA ASP A 127 -1.46 0.12 -22.27
C ASP A 127 -1.48 -1.20 -21.51
N GLU A 128 -0.32 -1.64 -21.00
CA GLU A 128 -0.23 -2.82 -20.13
C GLU A 128 -1.01 -2.63 -18.81
N VAL A 129 -0.97 -1.43 -18.22
CA VAL A 129 -1.77 -1.11 -17.02
C VAL A 129 -3.25 -1.13 -17.34
N GLN A 130 -3.67 -0.53 -18.45
CA GLN A 130 -5.05 -0.51 -18.90
C GLN A 130 -5.55 -1.93 -19.20
N PHE A 131 -4.72 -2.78 -19.80
CA PHE A 131 -5.04 -4.17 -20.04
C PHE A 131 -5.27 -4.95 -18.72
N ALA A 132 -4.40 -4.76 -17.72
CA ALA A 132 -4.58 -5.37 -16.40
C ALA A 132 -5.88 -4.90 -15.73
N LEU A 133 -6.18 -3.60 -15.78
CA LEU A 133 -7.44 -3.04 -15.29
C LEU A 133 -8.66 -3.62 -16.00
N GLN A 134 -8.61 -3.71 -17.35
CA GLN A 134 -9.69 -4.28 -18.14
C GLN A 134 -9.95 -5.74 -17.77
N ARG A 135 -8.91 -6.53 -17.56
CA ARG A 135 -9.05 -7.91 -17.10
C ARG A 135 -9.70 -8.01 -15.73
N LEU A 136 -9.36 -7.13 -14.77
CA LEU A 136 -10.02 -7.08 -13.47
C LEU A 136 -11.49 -6.68 -13.57
N MET A 137 -11.83 -5.78 -14.50
CA MET A 137 -13.22 -5.33 -14.75
C MET A 137 -14.07 -6.38 -15.46
N GLN A 138 -13.46 -7.26 -16.28
CA GLN A 138 -14.14 -8.31 -17.05
C GLN A 138 -14.37 -9.61 -16.27
N ARG A 139 -13.88 -9.68 -15.02
CA ARG A 139 -14.12 -10.85 -14.17
C ARG A 139 -15.59 -10.95 -13.74
N GLU A 140 -16.01 -12.13 -13.38
CA GLU A 140 -17.34 -12.41 -12.82
C GLU A 140 -17.20 -13.02 -11.41
N PRO A 141 -17.53 -12.25 -10.36
CA PRO A 141 -17.90 -10.84 -10.36
C PRO A 141 -16.71 -9.91 -10.69
N PRO A 142 -16.96 -8.68 -11.18
CA PRO A 142 -15.90 -7.72 -11.47
C PRO A 142 -15.17 -7.30 -10.20
N LEU A 143 -13.85 -7.13 -10.28
CA LEU A 143 -13.00 -6.79 -9.14
C LEU A 143 -12.54 -5.34 -9.14
N ALA A 144 -12.75 -4.63 -10.24
CA ALA A 144 -12.48 -3.20 -10.36
C ALA A 144 -13.53 -2.53 -11.23
N LYS A 145 -13.70 -1.22 -11.07
CA LYS A 145 -14.49 -0.38 -11.96
C LYS A 145 -13.83 0.98 -12.18
N VAL A 146 -14.23 1.64 -13.28
CA VAL A 146 -13.90 3.04 -13.52
C VAL A 146 -14.91 3.93 -12.81
N LEU A 147 -14.42 4.95 -12.10
CA LEU A 147 -15.27 5.98 -11.52
C LEU A 147 -15.62 7.06 -12.54
N PRO A 148 -16.80 7.69 -12.40
CA PRO A 148 -17.14 8.86 -13.20
C PRO A 148 -16.04 9.92 -13.11
N ARG A 149 -15.71 10.54 -14.24
CA ARG A 149 -14.71 11.61 -14.30
C ARG A 149 -15.15 12.80 -13.45
N GLN A 150 -14.31 13.23 -12.54
CA GLN A 150 -14.58 14.44 -11.75
C GLN A 150 -14.38 15.70 -12.62
N PRO A 151 -15.19 16.76 -12.45
CA PRO A 151 -14.97 18.04 -13.10
C PRO A 151 -13.56 18.56 -12.83
N GLY A 152 -12.86 18.98 -13.89
CA GLY A 152 -11.48 19.50 -13.79
C GLY A 152 -10.38 18.44 -13.83
N THR A 153 -10.70 17.15 -13.86
CA THR A 153 -9.68 16.09 -14.01
C THR A 153 -9.57 15.62 -15.46
N LYS A 154 -8.32 15.33 -15.89
CA LYS A 154 -8.06 14.84 -17.27
C LYS A 154 -8.28 13.34 -17.41
N GLU A 155 -8.09 12.57 -16.34
CA GLU A 155 -8.12 11.09 -16.34
C GLU A 155 -9.18 10.57 -15.39
N SER A 156 -9.75 9.40 -15.75
CA SER A 156 -10.65 8.65 -14.87
C SER A 156 -9.84 7.87 -13.83
N ARG A 157 -10.42 7.69 -12.65
CA ARG A 157 -9.86 6.84 -11.59
C ARG A 157 -10.53 5.49 -11.57
N TYR A 158 -9.79 4.48 -11.17
CA TYR A 158 -10.24 3.11 -11.01
C TYR A 158 -10.24 2.75 -9.53
N VAL A 159 -11.21 1.96 -9.11
CA VAL A 159 -11.37 1.50 -7.72
C VAL A 159 -11.61 -0.01 -7.73
N HIS A 160 -11.19 -0.71 -6.65
CA HIS A 160 -11.55 -2.11 -6.45
C HIS A 160 -13.01 -2.25 -6.00
N LEU A 161 -13.60 -3.42 -6.26
CA LEU A 161 -14.99 -3.75 -5.89
C LEU A 161 -15.10 -4.76 -4.74
N LEU A 162 -13.99 -5.14 -4.11
CA LEU A 162 -13.98 -6.10 -3.00
C LEU A 162 -14.69 -5.59 -1.74
N SER A 163 -14.96 -4.29 -1.63
CA SER A 163 -15.79 -3.71 -0.55
C SER A 163 -17.21 -3.36 -0.99
N GLY A 164 -17.65 -3.90 -2.11
CA GLY A 164 -18.92 -3.59 -2.74
C GLY A 164 -18.83 -2.43 -3.73
N ASP A 165 -19.96 -2.11 -4.32
CA ASP A 165 -20.05 -1.01 -5.28
C ASP A 165 -20.05 0.34 -4.57
N VAL A 166 -19.11 1.19 -4.95
CA VAL A 166 -19.02 2.57 -4.47
C VAL A 166 -19.92 3.43 -5.37
N GLU A 167 -21.23 3.40 -5.13
CA GLU A 167 -22.13 4.35 -5.76
C GLU A 167 -21.94 5.73 -5.12
N GLY A 168 -21.34 6.64 -5.88
CA GLY A 168 -21.40 8.08 -5.59
C GLY A 168 -20.67 8.57 -4.33
N ALA A 169 -19.76 7.81 -3.74
CA ALA A 169 -18.90 8.37 -2.73
C ALA A 169 -18.04 9.47 -3.38
N PRO A 170 -18.08 10.73 -2.88
CA PRO A 170 -17.08 11.69 -3.26
C PRO A 170 -15.73 11.02 -2.90
N ALA A 171 -14.84 10.92 -3.90
CA ALA A 171 -13.49 10.45 -3.61
C ALA A 171 -13.01 11.21 -2.38
N PRO A 172 -12.41 10.53 -1.36
CA PRO A 172 -11.79 11.26 -0.28
C PRO A 172 -10.93 12.33 -0.95
N LEU A 173 -11.12 13.57 -0.54
CA LEU A 173 -10.24 14.67 -0.92
C LEU A 173 -8.86 14.19 -0.47
N SER A 174 -8.16 13.49 -1.35
CA SER A 174 -6.74 13.30 -1.20
C SER A 174 -6.18 14.71 -1.19
N THR A 175 -5.82 15.19 -0.01
CA THR A 175 -5.10 16.44 0.22
C THR A 175 -3.70 16.42 -0.46
N HIS A 176 -3.52 15.53 -1.40
CA HIS A 176 -2.47 15.48 -2.39
C HIS A 176 -3.06 15.58 -3.80
N ALA A 177 -4.03 16.49 -3.99
CA ALA A 177 -4.32 16.99 -5.32
C ALA A 177 -3.05 17.69 -5.82
N ALA A 178 -2.60 17.25 -6.98
CA ALA A 178 -1.59 17.90 -7.76
C ALA A 178 -1.93 19.40 -7.95
N SER A 179 -1.57 20.24 -7.00
CA SER A 179 -1.12 21.59 -7.24
C SER A 179 0.39 21.48 -7.47
N GLY A 180 0.73 21.01 -8.66
CA GLY A 180 2.09 20.99 -9.13
C GLY A 180 2.55 22.43 -9.30
N GLY A 181 3.51 22.82 -8.51
CA GLY A 181 4.27 24.05 -8.66
C GLY A 181 4.70 24.60 -7.29
N ASP A 182 3.78 25.18 -6.52
CA ASP A 182 4.13 25.94 -5.31
C ASP A 182 4.33 25.09 -4.06
N ALA A 183 3.41 24.16 -3.75
CA ALA A 183 3.53 23.32 -2.54
C ALA A 183 4.68 22.31 -2.56
N SER A 184 5.20 21.96 -3.75
CA SER A 184 6.40 21.14 -3.87
C SER A 184 7.67 21.95 -3.67
N LEU A 185 7.67 23.23 -4.08
CA LEU A 185 8.77 24.16 -3.84
C LEU A 185 8.88 24.51 -2.36
N ASP A 186 7.77 24.82 -1.69
CA ASP A 186 7.73 25.07 -0.23
C ASP A 186 8.22 23.86 0.56
N ARG A 187 7.85 22.64 0.15
CA ARG A 187 8.30 21.41 0.81
C ARG A 187 9.78 21.10 0.53
N ILE A 188 10.28 21.43 -0.66
CA ILE A 188 11.71 21.33 -0.99
C ILE A 188 12.49 22.33 -0.15
N GLU A 189 12.03 23.59 -0.06
CA GLU A 189 12.65 24.61 0.81
C GLU A 189 12.67 24.20 2.29
N GLU A 190 11.58 23.60 2.79
CA GLU A 190 11.52 23.11 4.17
C GLU A 190 12.48 21.94 4.41
N LEU A 191 12.58 21.01 3.45
CA LEU A 191 13.55 19.92 3.51
C LEU A 191 14.99 20.42 3.43
N GLU A 192 15.27 21.40 2.58
CA GLU A 192 16.60 22.04 2.50
C GLU A 192 16.98 22.73 3.80
N LYS A 193 16.05 23.49 4.42
CA LYS A 193 16.24 24.10 5.76
C LYS A 193 16.55 23.04 6.83
N ASN A 194 15.81 21.93 6.84
CA ASN A 194 16.04 20.83 7.78
C ASN A 194 17.39 20.15 7.55
N VAL A 195 17.81 19.95 6.30
CA VAL A 195 19.14 19.41 5.96
C VAL A 195 20.27 20.33 6.42
N ILE A 196 20.10 21.65 6.26
CA ILE A 196 21.09 22.65 6.73
C ILE A 196 21.18 22.62 8.25
N LEU A 197 20.07 22.56 8.97
CA LEU A 197 20.03 22.46 10.44
C LEU A 197 20.73 21.19 10.92
N LEU A 198 20.38 20.02 10.36
CA LEU A 198 20.99 18.75 10.72
C LEU A 198 22.50 18.71 10.46
N ARG A 199 22.98 19.29 9.35
CA ARG A 199 24.43 19.43 9.07
C ARG A 199 25.13 20.28 10.12
N ARG A 200 24.49 21.35 10.59
CA ARG A 200 25.03 22.23 11.61
C ARG A 200 25.11 21.55 12.98
N GLU A 201 24.12 20.75 13.34
CA GLU A 201 24.12 19.93 14.56
C GLU A 201 25.21 18.85 14.52
N ILE A 202 25.39 18.18 13.40
CA ILE A 202 26.45 17.18 13.21
C ILE A 202 27.82 17.82 13.35
N GLU A 203 28.04 19.02 12.79
CA GLU A 203 29.32 19.73 12.91
C GLU A 203 29.59 20.16 14.34
N ASN A 204 28.57 20.66 15.06
CA ASN A 204 28.67 20.99 16.48
C ASN A 204 29.00 19.76 17.33
N LEU A 205 28.32 18.63 17.10
CA LEU A 205 28.62 17.37 17.79
C LEU A 205 30.06 16.90 17.52
N LYS A 206 30.54 17.01 16.27
CA LYS A 206 31.93 16.69 15.93
C LYS A 206 32.93 17.57 16.70
N GLN A 207 32.65 18.87 16.80
CA GLN A 207 33.51 19.79 17.58
C GLN A 207 33.49 19.49 19.06
N GLN A 208 32.32 19.20 19.65
CA GLN A 208 32.19 18.78 21.04
C GLN A 208 32.95 17.47 21.28
N PHE A 209 32.82 16.51 20.41
CA PHE A 209 33.53 15.24 20.49
C PHE A 209 35.06 15.43 20.37
N ALA A 210 35.52 16.29 19.47
CA ALA A 210 36.93 16.60 19.32
C ALA A 210 37.51 17.32 20.57
N THR A 211 36.70 18.21 21.17
CA THR A 211 37.08 18.89 22.44
C THR A 211 37.11 17.90 23.60
N PHE A 212 36.11 17.03 23.71
CA PHE A 212 36.06 15.96 24.70
C PHE A 212 37.29 15.03 24.60
N ARG A 213 37.63 14.60 23.38
CA ARG A 213 38.79 13.73 23.15
C ARG A 213 40.09 14.35 23.57
N LYS A 214 40.29 15.68 23.39
CA LYS A 214 41.47 16.43 23.83
C LYS A 214 41.61 16.55 25.34
N GLN A 215 40.55 16.28 26.13
CA GLN A 215 40.60 16.29 27.59
C GLN A 215 41.15 14.99 28.18
N PHE A 216 41.27 13.94 27.33
CA PHE A 216 41.74 12.62 27.74
C PHE A 216 43.07 12.19 27.06
N GLU A 217 43.60 13.04 26.18
CA GLU A 217 44.99 12.96 25.67
C GLU A 217 45.92 13.87 26.47
#